data_809ef7e4f1539bd585b0b0aaa108d76a
#
_entry.id   809ef7e4f1539bd585b0b0aaa108d76a
#
_cell.length_a   1.000
_cell.length_b   1.000
_cell.length_c   1.000
_cell.angle_alpha   90.00
_cell.angle_beta   90.00
_cell.angle_gamma   90.00
#
_symmetry.space_group_name_H-M   'P 1'
#
loop_
_entity.id
_entity.type
_entity.pdbx_description
1 polymer ?
#
loop_
_entity_poly.entity_id
_entity_poly.type
_entity_poly.pdbx_seq_one_letter_code
_entity_poly.pdbx_strand_id
1 'polypeptide(L)'
;MTPDAVSSWVDHLPPRPALYARLARFDRPAGFWLLFWPCLWGAFLAPPSGWWPLWPLFLPGAFIMRAAGCVWNDIVDRDLDARVARTADRPLASGAISLAGGVALLLLLLLAGLGILSLLPRQAQLVALSSLLLVAAYPFMKRITWWPQLWLGLT
;
A
#
# COMPACT_ATOMS: atom_id res chain seq x y z
N MET A 1 -15.50 -16.42 7.23
CA MET A 1 -14.63 -16.36 6.02
C MET A 1 -15.43 -15.69 4.93
N THR A 2 -14.96 -14.57 4.41
CA THR A 2 -15.60 -13.95 3.23
C THR A 2 -15.43 -14.88 2.03
N PRO A 3 -16.41 -14.95 1.09
CA PRO A 3 -16.37 -15.84 -0.08
C PRO A 3 -15.12 -15.70 -0.95
N ASP A 4 -14.37 -14.62 -0.80
CA ASP A 4 -13.14 -14.30 -1.56
C ASP A 4 -11.84 -14.72 -0.86
N ALA A 5 -11.90 -15.46 0.23
CA ALA A 5 -10.70 -15.93 0.95
C ALA A 5 -10.09 -17.13 0.22
N VAL A 6 -9.31 -16.86 -0.81
CA VAL A 6 -8.39 -17.86 -1.37
C VAL A 6 -7.39 -18.21 -0.27
N SER A 7 -7.15 -19.53 -0.04
CA SER A 7 -6.14 -19.99 0.90
C SER A 7 -4.79 -19.37 0.57
N SER A 8 -4.21 -18.69 1.55
CA SER A 8 -2.97 -17.91 1.39
C SER A 8 -1.90 -18.45 2.34
N TRP A 9 -0.63 -18.22 2.01
CA TRP A 9 0.49 -18.52 2.91
C TRP A 9 0.34 -17.83 4.28
N VAL A 10 -0.40 -16.71 4.33
CA VAL A 10 -0.73 -15.98 5.56
C VAL A 10 -1.52 -16.84 6.55
N ASP A 11 -2.27 -17.82 6.07
CA ASP A 11 -3.08 -18.72 6.91
C ASP A 11 -2.21 -19.72 7.73
N HIS A 12 -0.95 -19.89 7.33
CA HIS A 12 0.04 -20.71 8.04
C HIS A 12 0.80 -19.92 9.12
N LEU A 13 0.59 -18.60 9.21
CA LEU A 13 1.22 -17.76 10.23
C LEU A 13 0.50 -17.87 11.58
N PRO A 14 1.21 -17.63 12.70
CA PRO A 14 0.58 -17.46 14.00
C PRO A 14 -0.51 -16.36 13.95
N PRO A 15 -1.55 -16.41 14.80
CA PRO A 15 -2.72 -15.56 14.68
C PRO A 15 -2.41 -14.05 14.63
N ARG A 16 -1.52 -13.54 15.48
CA ARG A 16 -1.16 -12.11 15.51
C ARG A 16 -0.42 -11.64 14.25
N PRO A 17 0.70 -12.26 13.81
CA PRO A 17 1.33 -11.95 12.53
C PRO A 17 0.38 -12.06 11.33
N ALA A 18 -0.51 -13.06 11.30
CA ALA A 18 -1.48 -13.23 10.23
C ALA A 18 -2.43 -12.01 10.10
N LEU A 19 -2.88 -11.42 11.23
CA LEU A 19 -3.72 -10.23 11.21
C LEU A 19 -3.00 -9.03 10.56
N TYR A 20 -1.74 -8.79 10.93
CA TYR A 20 -0.94 -7.71 10.36
C TYR A 20 -0.62 -7.94 8.87
N ALA A 21 -0.33 -9.18 8.48
CA ALA A 21 -0.10 -9.55 7.09
C ALA A 21 -1.36 -9.35 6.23
N ARG A 22 -2.55 -9.66 6.76
CA ARG A 22 -3.83 -9.39 6.10
C ARG A 22 -4.14 -7.89 6.03
N LEU A 23 -3.82 -7.12 7.07
CA LEU A 23 -3.96 -5.66 7.05
C LEU A 23 -3.07 -5.04 5.96
N ALA A 24 -1.84 -5.53 5.81
CA ALA A 24 -0.90 -5.13 4.77
C ALA A 24 -1.22 -5.71 3.38
N ARG A 25 -2.27 -6.55 3.24
CA ARG A 25 -2.67 -7.23 2.00
C ARG A 25 -1.58 -8.14 1.41
N PHE A 26 -0.74 -8.74 2.23
CA PHE A 26 0.28 -9.70 1.79
C PHE A 26 -0.31 -11.03 1.30
N ASP A 27 -1.57 -11.29 1.63
CA ASP A 27 -2.39 -12.38 1.10
C ASP A 27 -2.82 -12.18 -0.37
N ARG A 28 -2.68 -10.96 -0.93
CA ARG A 28 -3.16 -10.59 -2.27
C ARG A 28 -2.07 -9.91 -3.10
N PRO A 29 -1.17 -10.67 -3.71
CA PRO A 29 0.03 -10.14 -4.37
C PRO A 29 -0.25 -9.31 -5.63
N ALA A 30 -1.42 -9.44 -6.25
CA ALA A 30 -1.74 -8.72 -7.50
C ALA A 30 -1.53 -7.19 -7.40
N GLY A 31 -1.82 -6.61 -6.23
CA GLY A 31 -1.72 -5.15 -6.05
C GLY A 31 -0.30 -4.60 -6.10
N PHE A 32 0.72 -5.35 -5.64
CA PHE A 32 2.09 -4.86 -5.72
C PHE A 32 2.67 -4.96 -7.14
N TRP A 33 2.26 -5.95 -7.93
CA TRP A 33 2.65 -6.06 -9.33
C TRP A 33 2.20 -4.83 -10.14
N LEU A 34 1.00 -4.28 -9.83
CA LEU A 34 0.49 -3.07 -10.48
C LEU A 34 1.35 -1.83 -10.20
N LEU A 35 2.03 -1.76 -9.05
CA LEU A 35 2.99 -0.71 -8.76
C LEU A 35 4.38 -1.00 -9.35
N PHE A 36 4.81 -2.25 -9.30
CA PHE A 36 6.14 -2.65 -9.73
C PHE A 36 6.36 -2.47 -11.24
N TRP A 37 5.44 -2.97 -12.07
CA TRP A 37 5.61 -2.96 -13.53
C TRP A 37 5.77 -1.56 -14.11
N PRO A 38 4.97 -0.55 -13.76
CA PRO A 38 5.16 0.81 -14.27
C PRO A 38 6.53 1.40 -13.88
N CYS A 39 7.00 1.14 -12.66
CA CYS A 39 8.34 1.58 -12.23
C CYS A 39 9.44 0.92 -13.08
N LEU A 40 9.29 -0.38 -13.34
CA LEU A 40 10.25 -1.10 -14.17
C LEU A 40 10.24 -0.60 -15.62
N TRP A 41 9.06 -0.36 -16.21
CA TRP A 41 8.96 0.22 -17.56
C TRP A 41 9.57 1.61 -17.63
N GLY A 42 9.32 2.46 -16.62
CA GLY A 42 9.95 3.77 -16.53
C GLY A 42 11.47 3.69 -16.50
N ALA A 43 12.04 2.71 -15.76
CA ALA A 43 13.47 2.49 -15.71
C ALA A 43 14.06 2.03 -17.06
N PHE A 44 13.33 1.22 -17.83
CA PHE A 44 13.76 0.80 -19.17
C PHE A 44 13.70 1.94 -20.20
N LEU A 45 12.76 2.86 -20.04
CA LEU A 45 12.61 4.01 -20.94
C LEU A 45 13.57 5.14 -20.62
N ALA A 46 14.14 5.16 -19.41
CA ALA A 46 15.12 6.15 -19.02
C ALA A 46 16.46 5.92 -19.78
N PRO A 47 17.22 6.99 -20.08
CA PRO A 47 18.55 6.85 -20.67
C PRO A 47 19.46 5.94 -19.82
N PRO A 48 20.40 5.18 -20.43
CA PRO A 48 21.23 4.19 -19.75
C PRO A 48 22.16 4.75 -18.67
N SER A 49 22.12 6.03 -18.39
CA SER A 49 22.95 6.73 -17.41
C SER A 49 22.54 6.44 -15.97
N GLY A 50 22.92 5.29 -15.44
CA GLY A 50 23.04 5.11 -13.99
C GLY A 50 21.81 4.57 -13.23
N TRP A 51 20.65 4.39 -13.84
CA TRP A 51 19.43 3.92 -13.16
C TRP A 51 19.27 2.40 -13.12
N TRP A 52 19.84 1.72 -14.09
CA TRP A 52 19.73 0.27 -14.25
C TRP A 52 20.12 -0.53 -12.99
N PRO A 53 21.15 -0.17 -12.21
CA PRO A 53 21.49 -0.92 -11.00
C PRO A 53 20.44 -0.83 -9.90
N LEU A 54 19.52 0.14 -9.97
CA LEU A 54 18.55 0.44 -8.92
C LEU A 54 17.19 -0.26 -9.10
N TRP A 55 16.96 -0.90 -10.27
CA TRP A 55 15.68 -1.60 -10.51
C TRP A 55 15.30 -2.65 -9.44
N PRO A 56 16.25 -3.37 -8.80
CA PRO A 56 15.88 -4.33 -7.76
C PRO A 56 15.21 -3.69 -6.55
N LEU A 57 15.45 -2.38 -6.31
CA LEU A 57 14.82 -1.63 -5.23
C LEU A 57 13.32 -1.38 -5.47
N PHE A 58 12.87 -1.42 -6.73
CA PHE A 58 11.46 -1.21 -7.04
C PHE A 58 10.56 -2.34 -6.56
N LEU A 59 11.07 -3.58 -6.50
CA LEU A 59 10.29 -4.71 -6.01
C LEU A 59 9.92 -4.56 -4.53
N PRO A 60 10.88 -4.44 -3.59
CA PRO A 60 10.55 -4.20 -2.19
C PRO A 60 9.86 -2.85 -1.98
N GLY A 61 10.20 -1.82 -2.75
CA GLY A 61 9.54 -0.52 -2.71
C GLY A 61 8.05 -0.62 -3.04
N ALA A 62 7.69 -1.27 -4.13
CA ALA A 62 6.30 -1.49 -4.54
C ALA A 62 5.53 -2.31 -3.49
N PHE A 63 6.16 -3.35 -2.94
CA PHE A 63 5.56 -4.20 -1.91
C PHE A 63 5.25 -3.40 -0.63
N ILE A 64 6.23 -2.64 -0.12
CA ILE A 64 6.10 -1.82 1.09
C ILE A 64 5.09 -0.70 0.90
N MET A 65 5.17 0.04 -0.22
CA MET A 65 4.28 1.18 -0.46
C MET A 65 2.85 0.75 -0.75
N ARG A 66 2.67 -0.40 -1.42
CA ARG A 66 1.33 -1.00 -1.56
C ARG A 66 0.72 -1.35 -0.22
N ALA A 67 1.50 -1.97 0.68
CA ALA A 67 1.08 -2.30 2.03
C ALA A 67 0.72 -1.03 2.82
N ALA A 68 1.58 0.00 2.78
CA ALA A 68 1.33 1.28 3.45
C ALA A 68 0.03 1.94 2.97
N GLY A 69 -0.22 1.96 1.65
CA GLY A 69 -1.45 2.49 1.07
C GLY A 69 -2.70 1.73 1.53
N CYS A 70 -2.63 0.39 1.65
CA CYS A 70 -3.73 -0.42 2.16
C CYS A 70 -4.01 -0.15 3.64
N VAL A 71 -2.96 -0.10 4.47
CA VAL A 71 -3.09 0.20 5.90
C VAL A 71 -3.67 1.60 6.11
N TRP A 72 -3.18 2.60 5.37
CA TRP A 72 -3.71 3.96 5.41
C TRP A 72 -5.19 4.01 5.05
N ASN A 73 -5.58 3.36 3.96
CA ASN A 73 -6.98 3.31 3.53
C ASN A 73 -7.87 2.65 4.61
N ASP A 74 -7.43 1.53 5.19
CA ASP A 74 -8.18 0.82 6.23
C ASP A 74 -8.26 1.63 7.55
N ILE A 75 -7.25 2.47 7.86
CA ILE A 75 -7.30 3.41 9.00
C ILE A 75 -8.37 4.48 8.76
N VAL A 76 -8.36 5.12 7.58
CA VAL A 76 -9.29 6.22 7.26
C VAL A 76 -10.73 5.70 7.11
N ASP A 77 -10.91 4.53 6.51
CA ASP A 77 -12.23 3.95 6.24
C ASP A 77 -12.75 3.06 7.38
N ARG A 78 -12.04 2.91 8.48
CA ARG A 78 -12.34 1.99 9.58
C ARG A 78 -13.81 1.95 9.99
N ASP A 79 -14.39 3.12 10.27
CA ASP A 79 -15.77 3.22 10.76
C ASP A 79 -16.81 2.97 9.65
N LEU A 80 -16.47 3.23 8.40
CA LEU A 80 -17.28 2.90 7.24
C LEU A 80 -17.22 1.40 6.96
N ASP A 81 -16.03 0.82 6.99
CA ASP A 81 -15.82 -0.61 6.77
C ASP A 81 -16.56 -1.47 7.79
N ALA A 82 -16.64 -1.02 9.04
CA ALA A 82 -17.38 -1.71 10.10
C ALA A 82 -18.90 -1.80 9.84
N ARG A 83 -19.44 -0.89 9.01
CA ARG A 83 -20.88 -0.84 8.67
C ARG A 83 -21.25 -1.64 7.41
N VAL A 84 -20.26 -2.10 6.67
CA VAL A 84 -20.45 -2.80 5.39
C VAL A 84 -20.14 -4.28 5.56
N ALA A 85 -21.09 -5.17 5.36
CA ALA A 85 -20.94 -6.62 5.59
C ALA A 85 -19.69 -7.23 4.92
N ARG A 86 -19.32 -6.75 3.71
CA ARG A 86 -18.14 -7.23 2.97
C ARG A 86 -16.80 -6.85 3.60
N THR A 87 -16.76 -5.76 4.39
CA THR A 87 -15.52 -5.19 4.94
C THR A 87 -15.47 -5.20 6.46
N ALA A 88 -16.56 -5.56 7.14
CA ALA A 88 -16.66 -5.61 8.60
C ALA A 88 -15.61 -6.54 9.25
N ASP A 89 -15.19 -7.60 8.54
CA ASP A 89 -14.19 -8.57 9.01
C ASP A 89 -12.73 -8.08 8.85
N ARG A 90 -12.50 -6.87 8.29
CA ARG A 90 -11.15 -6.32 8.21
C ARG A 90 -10.54 -6.11 9.58
N PRO A 91 -9.23 -6.37 9.78
CA PRO A 91 -8.61 -6.37 11.10
C PRO A 91 -8.80 -5.08 11.92
N LEU A 92 -8.83 -3.91 11.29
CA LEU A 92 -9.09 -2.63 11.95
C LEU A 92 -10.58 -2.37 12.18
N ALA A 93 -11.43 -2.74 11.23
CA ALA A 93 -12.89 -2.54 11.32
C ALA A 93 -13.52 -3.44 12.38
N SER A 94 -13.08 -4.71 12.47
CA SER A 94 -13.52 -5.69 13.47
C SER A 94 -12.94 -5.45 14.87
N GLY A 95 -11.92 -4.56 15.00
CA GLY A 95 -11.21 -4.34 16.26
C GLY A 95 -10.18 -5.43 16.61
N ALA A 96 -9.91 -6.40 15.71
CA ALA A 96 -8.87 -7.42 15.91
C ALA A 96 -7.46 -6.84 16.02
N ILE A 97 -7.22 -5.68 15.39
CA ILE A 97 -6.05 -4.83 15.58
C ILE A 97 -6.52 -3.48 16.09
N SER A 98 -5.86 -2.95 17.14
CA SER A 98 -6.11 -1.59 17.62
C SER A 98 -5.68 -0.55 16.59
N LEU A 99 -6.30 0.65 16.65
CA LEU A 99 -5.89 1.76 15.79
C LEU A 99 -4.40 2.10 15.98
N ALA A 100 -3.91 2.08 17.21
CA ALA A 100 -2.48 2.30 17.51
C ALA A 100 -1.59 1.26 16.85
N GLY A 101 -2.01 -0.02 16.81
CA GLY A 101 -1.31 -1.09 16.11
C GLY A 101 -1.27 -0.87 14.59
N GLY A 102 -2.38 -0.41 14.01
CA GLY A 102 -2.45 -0.04 12.59
C GLY A 102 -1.55 1.15 12.25
N VAL A 103 -1.55 2.19 13.07
CA VAL A 103 -0.68 3.37 12.91
C VAL A 103 0.79 2.98 13.07
N ALA A 104 1.14 2.14 14.03
CA ALA A 104 2.51 1.67 14.22
C ALA A 104 3.02 0.89 12.99
N LEU A 105 2.17 0.00 12.42
CA LEU A 105 2.51 -0.69 11.18
C LEU A 105 2.68 0.29 10.02
N LEU A 106 1.80 1.27 9.87
CA LEU A 106 1.90 2.30 8.82
C LEU A 106 3.23 3.05 8.93
N LEU A 107 3.59 3.53 10.11
CA LEU A 107 4.84 4.25 10.34
C LEU A 107 6.06 3.38 10.01
N LEU A 108 6.05 2.11 10.40
CA LEU A 108 7.12 1.17 10.06
C LEU A 108 7.28 1.02 8.54
N LEU A 109 6.17 0.86 7.82
CA LEU A 109 6.17 0.73 6.36
C LEU A 109 6.63 2.02 5.67
N LEU A 110 6.20 3.19 6.17
CA LEU A 110 6.63 4.49 5.64
C LEU A 110 8.14 4.73 5.89
N LEU A 111 8.66 4.38 7.06
CA LEU A 111 10.09 4.47 7.35
C LEU A 111 10.91 3.53 6.46
N ALA A 112 10.45 2.30 6.26
CA ALA A 112 11.10 1.36 5.34
C ALA A 112 11.06 1.87 3.89
N GLY A 113 9.92 2.42 3.45
CA GLY A 113 9.78 3.05 2.15
C GLY A 113 10.69 4.27 1.97
N LEU A 114 10.81 5.11 3.00
CA LEU A 114 11.73 6.26 3.02
C LEU A 114 13.18 5.81 2.93
N GLY A 115 13.54 4.72 3.60
CA GLY A 115 14.87 4.10 3.48
C GLY A 115 15.19 3.72 2.04
N ILE A 116 14.27 3.05 1.34
CA ILE A 116 14.45 2.72 -0.09
C ILE A 116 14.50 3.99 -0.94
N LEU A 117 13.59 4.93 -0.68
CA LEU A 117 13.51 6.18 -1.43
C LEU A 117 14.80 7.00 -1.34
N SER A 118 15.47 6.98 -0.18
CA SER A 118 16.75 7.69 0.04
C SER A 118 17.89 7.18 -0.85
N LEU A 119 17.79 5.96 -1.36
CA LEU A 119 18.76 5.37 -2.29
C LEU A 119 18.50 5.77 -3.75
N LEU A 120 17.36 6.38 -4.04
CA LEU A 120 17.00 6.83 -5.38
C LEU A 120 17.50 8.26 -5.62
N PRO A 121 17.71 8.67 -6.88
CA PRO A 121 18.09 10.04 -7.21
C PRO A 121 17.07 11.07 -6.74
N ARG A 122 17.58 12.29 -6.46
CA ARG A 122 16.78 13.38 -5.89
C ARG A 122 15.51 13.72 -6.67
N GLN A 123 15.58 13.66 -7.99
CA GLN A 123 14.41 13.91 -8.84
C GLN A 123 13.29 12.88 -8.59
N ALA A 124 13.65 11.59 -8.51
CA ALA A 124 12.72 10.52 -8.17
C ALA A 124 12.16 10.69 -6.75
N GLN A 125 12.99 11.12 -5.80
CA GLN A 125 12.54 11.41 -4.43
C GLN A 125 11.47 12.52 -4.42
N LEU A 126 11.68 13.61 -5.15
CA LEU A 126 10.73 14.71 -5.21
C LEU A 126 9.39 14.30 -5.85
N VAL A 127 9.46 13.54 -6.96
CA VAL A 127 8.24 13.03 -7.62
C VAL A 127 7.51 12.06 -6.70
N ALA A 128 8.20 11.12 -6.07
CA ALA A 128 7.59 10.15 -5.16
C ALA A 128 6.95 10.83 -3.94
N LEU A 129 7.61 11.82 -3.33
CA LEU A 129 7.03 12.56 -2.19
C LEU A 129 5.82 13.40 -2.60
N SER A 130 5.83 14.01 -3.79
CA SER A 130 4.66 14.74 -4.29
C SER A 130 3.49 13.81 -4.60
N SER A 131 3.73 12.65 -5.21
CA SER A 131 2.68 11.64 -5.46
C SER A 131 2.11 11.08 -4.16
N LEU A 132 2.92 10.95 -3.11
CA LEU A 132 2.45 10.48 -1.81
C LEU A 132 1.36 11.38 -1.20
N LEU A 133 1.42 12.70 -1.44
CA LEU A 133 0.36 13.62 -1.01
C LEU A 133 -0.97 13.31 -1.72
N LEU A 134 -0.93 12.99 -3.01
CA LEU A 134 -2.12 12.62 -3.78
C LEU A 134 -2.69 11.28 -3.30
N VAL A 135 -1.82 10.31 -3.02
CA VAL A 135 -2.21 9.00 -2.46
C VAL A 135 -2.83 9.16 -1.08
N ALA A 136 -2.25 10.03 -0.23
CA ALA A 136 -2.80 10.30 1.11
C ALA A 136 -4.20 10.94 1.06
N ALA A 137 -4.47 11.78 0.07
CA ALA A 137 -5.77 12.41 -0.14
C ALA A 137 -6.83 11.46 -0.74
N TYR A 138 -6.42 10.38 -1.42
CA TYR A 138 -7.33 9.49 -2.15
C TYR A 138 -8.52 8.94 -1.33
N PRO A 139 -8.35 8.44 -0.07
CA PRO A 139 -9.48 7.94 0.71
C PRO A 139 -10.56 9.00 0.96
N PHE A 140 -10.17 10.27 1.06
CA PHE A 140 -11.10 11.39 1.25
C PHE A 140 -11.83 11.73 -0.04
N MET A 141 -11.16 11.58 -1.19
CA MET A 141 -11.76 11.84 -2.50
C MET A 141 -12.95 10.93 -2.81
N LYS A 142 -12.94 9.69 -2.34
CA LYS A 142 -14.09 8.77 -2.44
C LYS A 142 -15.37 9.32 -1.80
N ARG A 143 -15.25 10.25 -0.86
CA ARG A 143 -16.38 10.87 -0.13
C ARG A 143 -16.85 12.17 -0.74
N ILE A 144 -16.00 12.81 -1.55
CA ILE A 144 -16.24 14.16 -2.09
C ILE A 144 -16.65 14.10 -3.55
N THR A 145 -16.12 13.16 -4.33
CA THR A 145 -16.33 13.09 -5.78
C THR A 145 -16.93 11.77 -6.23
N TRP A 146 -17.76 11.84 -7.29
CA TRP A 146 -18.29 10.68 -8.00
C TRP A 146 -17.23 9.99 -8.89
N TRP A 147 -16.06 10.62 -9.09
CA TRP A 147 -14.99 10.18 -9.98
C TRP A 147 -13.67 9.94 -9.24
N PRO A 148 -13.64 9.06 -8.21
CA PRO A 148 -12.42 8.83 -7.44
C PRO A 148 -11.28 8.24 -8.30
N GLN A 149 -11.63 7.56 -9.40
CA GLN A 149 -10.66 6.99 -10.34
C GLN A 149 -9.86 8.05 -11.11
N LEU A 150 -10.46 9.23 -11.37
CA LEU A 150 -9.76 10.35 -11.97
C LEU A 150 -8.61 10.82 -11.06
N TRP A 151 -8.90 10.92 -9.75
CA TRP A 151 -7.87 11.27 -8.77
C TRP A 151 -6.75 10.24 -8.72
N LEU A 152 -7.09 8.94 -8.74
CA LEU A 152 -6.11 7.87 -8.76
C LEU A 152 -5.24 7.89 -10.02
N GLY A 153 -5.80 8.32 -11.15
CA GLY A 153 -5.05 8.47 -12.40
C GLY A 153 -4.02 9.60 -12.41
N LEU A 154 -4.11 10.52 -11.43
CA LEU A 154 -3.14 11.59 -11.23
C LEU A 154 -1.95 11.19 -10.34
N THR A 155 -2.03 10.04 -9.65
CA THR A 155 -0.99 9.54 -8.75
C THR A 155 -0.01 8.65 -9.47
#